data_926f9bebf5236e64717f760d6d94d5df
#
_entry.id   926f9bebf5236e64717f760d6d94d5df
#
_cell.length_a   1.000
_cell.length_b   1.000
_cell.length_c   1.000
_cell.angle_alpha   90.00
_cell.angle_beta   90.00
_cell.angle_gamma   90.00
#
_symmetry.space_group_name_H-M   'P 1'
#
loop_
_entity.id
_entity.type
_entity.pdbx_description
1 polymer ?
#
loop_
_entity_poly.entity_id
_entity_poly.type
_entity_poly.pdbx_seq_one_letter_code
_entity_poly.pdbx_strand_id
1 'polypeptide(L)'
;MFKKLTILLSGAMLALAIPAAANAKTFYWVSHGTPADPVWTYFLAGAQQWAKDTGNTVNTSFHGNDVPSQQEALRAAIAAKADGIVTSSPDPGSLVEIAKEANAAKIPIINFNTPDPKASFDTYVGGDNVVFGKAWAQYLVDKGHVKSGDFVWMPVEVPGATYGVQEEEGIASVFKPLGITWEVTDTTPDQGEIITRMSDYLTTNRAKIKAIIGMGDLVNGSIKRVFDQVGVKPGEIPVVGWGNSLDTTQEVLNGYVNAAQWQDPQATSYVALSLANMAASGIPPGFNVITGALYEKDTAQLYDDILSGK
;
A
#
# COMPACT_ATOMS: atom_id res chain seq x y z
N MET A 1 36.39 -77.85 25.91
CA MET A 1 35.25 -77.06 26.49
C MET A 1 35.21 -75.75 25.79
N PHE A 2 34.47 -75.62 24.67
CA PHE A 2 34.37 -74.38 23.89
C PHE A 2 33.00 -73.79 24.15
N LYS A 3 32.98 -72.56 24.78
CA LYS A 3 31.76 -71.72 24.96
C LYS A 3 31.48 -70.99 23.66
N LYS A 4 30.32 -71.26 23.04
CA LYS A 4 29.81 -70.51 21.90
C LYS A 4 29.22 -69.21 22.42
N LEU A 5 29.75 -68.08 21.91
CA LEU A 5 29.24 -66.71 22.18
C LEU A 5 28.24 -66.39 21.04
N THR A 6 26.97 -66.34 21.39
CA THR A 6 25.89 -65.89 20.45
C THR A 6 25.76 -64.38 20.52
N ILE A 7 26.11 -63.70 19.43
CA ILE A 7 25.92 -62.27 19.25
C ILE A 7 24.54 -62.08 18.70
N LEU A 8 23.64 -61.42 19.50
CA LEU A 8 22.34 -60.89 19.05
C LEU A 8 22.58 -59.56 18.39
N LEU A 9 22.42 -59.51 17.07
CA LEU A 9 22.31 -58.24 16.33
C LEU A 9 20.87 -57.69 16.49
N SER A 10 20.69 -56.69 17.34
CA SER A 10 19.45 -55.89 17.39
C SER A 10 19.48 -54.86 16.25
N GLY A 11 18.78 -55.17 15.16
CA GLY A 11 18.57 -54.22 14.08
C GLY A 11 17.59 -53.12 14.51
N ALA A 12 18.09 -51.90 14.77
CA ALA A 12 17.26 -50.71 14.93
C ALA A 12 16.74 -50.32 13.53
N MET A 13 15.45 -50.54 13.25
CA MET A 13 14.76 -49.92 12.11
C MET A 13 14.64 -48.44 12.37
N LEU A 14 15.45 -47.63 11.67
CA LEU A 14 15.25 -46.17 11.57
C LEU A 14 14.02 -45.98 10.66
N ALA A 15 12.86 -45.68 11.26
CA ALA A 15 11.70 -45.25 10.52
C ALA A 15 12.02 -43.85 9.98
N LEU A 16 12.34 -43.75 8.69
CA LEU A 16 12.35 -42.48 7.95
C LEU A 16 10.93 -41.97 7.96
N ALA A 17 10.66 -41.01 8.84
CA ALA A 17 9.44 -40.20 8.78
C ALA A 17 9.51 -39.41 7.46
N ILE A 18 8.80 -39.88 6.43
CA ILE A 18 8.51 -39.07 5.23
C ILE A 18 7.72 -37.89 5.73
N PRO A 19 8.20 -36.63 5.57
CA PRO A 19 7.39 -35.49 5.92
C PRO A 19 6.11 -35.57 5.07
N ALA A 20 4.95 -35.65 5.72
CA ALA A 20 3.68 -35.50 5.02
C ALA A 20 3.75 -34.19 4.25
N ALA A 21 3.62 -34.25 2.94
CA ALA A 21 3.52 -33.05 2.12
C ALA A 21 2.38 -32.23 2.73
N ALA A 22 2.70 -31.09 3.32
CA ALA A 22 1.68 -30.17 3.83
C ALA A 22 0.80 -29.82 2.63
N ASN A 23 -0.51 -30.11 2.72
CA ASN A 23 -1.43 -29.74 1.64
C ASN A 23 -1.30 -28.23 1.41
N ALA A 24 -1.09 -27.83 0.15
CA ALA A 24 -1.06 -26.43 -0.24
C ALA A 24 -2.37 -25.76 0.19
N LYS A 25 -2.25 -24.67 0.90
CA LYS A 25 -3.39 -23.85 1.36
C LYS A 25 -3.84 -22.90 0.25
N THR A 26 -5.10 -22.47 0.32
CA THR A 26 -5.69 -21.54 -0.65
C THR A 26 -6.04 -20.21 0.03
N PHE A 27 -5.40 -19.16 -0.43
CA PHE A 27 -5.61 -17.78 0.02
C PHE A 27 -6.30 -16.94 -1.06
N TYR A 28 -6.96 -15.88 -0.63
CA TYR A 28 -7.55 -14.90 -1.52
C TYR A 28 -6.96 -13.52 -1.25
N TRP A 29 -6.47 -12.90 -2.31
CA TRP A 29 -6.00 -11.52 -2.33
C TRP A 29 -7.01 -10.68 -3.12
N VAL A 30 -7.82 -9.88 -2.42
CA VAL A 30 -8.96 -9.16 -2.99
C VAL A 30 -8.75 -7.68 -2.77
N SER A 31 -8.47 -6.94 -3.85
CA SER A 31 -8.09 -5.54 -3.80
C SER A 31 -9.20 -4.63 -4.33
N HIS A 32 -9.39 -3.48 -3.70
CA HIS A 32 -10.22 -2.41 -4.25
C HIS A 32 -9.56 -1.67 -5.41
N GLY A 33 -8.25 -1.86 -5.63
CA GLY A 33 -7.49 -1.20 -6.69
C GLY A 33 -7.84 -1.66 -8.10
N THR A 34 -7.08 -1.14 -9.06
CA THR A 34 -7.21 -1.46 -10.47
C THR A 34 -5.83 -1.69 -11.11
N PRO A 35 -5.68 -2.58 -12.10
CA PRO A 35 -4.43 -2.72 -12.86
C PRO A 35 -4.04 -1.48 -13.67
N ALA A 36 -4.97 -0.53 -13.86
CA ALA A 36 -4.70 0.73 -14.54
C ALA A 36 -3.81 1.68 -13.70
N ASP A 37 -3.81 1.49 -12.37
CA ASP A 37 -2.89 2.20 -11.47
C ASP A 37 -1.68 1.29 -11.18
N PRO A 38 -0.46 1.68 -11.59
CA PRO A 38 0.74 0.85 -11.50
C PRO A 38 1.06 0.34 -10.10
N VAL A 39 0.76 1.09 -9.04
CA VAL A 39 1.05 0.68 -7.66
C VAL A 39 0.40 -0.67 -7.33
N TRP A 40 -0.80 -0.92 -7.85
CA TRP A 40 -1.51 -2.18 -7.61
C TRP A 40 -0.88 -3.38 -8.29
N THR A 41 -0.14 -3.17 -9.39
CA THR A 41 0.62 -4.25 -10.03
C THR A 41 1.81 -4.67 -9.17
N TYR A 42 2.43 -3.74 -8.44
CA TYR A 42 3.49 -4.08 -7.46
C TYR A 42 2.93 -4.82 -6.23
N PHE A 43 1.76 -4.43 -5.71
CA PHE A 43 1.09 -5.21 -4.68
C PHE A 43 0.77 -6.64 -5.15
N LEU A 44 0.26 -6.80 -6.37
CA LEU A 44 0.00 -8.11 -6.98
C LEU A 44 1.29 -8.93 -7.12
N ALA A 45 2.38 -8.33 -7.55
CA ALA A 45 3.68 -9.00 -7.69
C ALA A 45 4.15 -9.59 -6.35
N GLY A 46 3.95 -8.88 -5.23
CA GLY A 46 4.23 -9.39 -3.89
C GLY A 46 3.39 -10.62 -3.53
N ALA A 47 2.11 -10.60 -3.86
CA ALA A 47 1.23 -11.74 -3.64
C ALA A 47 1.62 -12.97 -4.48
N GLN A 48 1.98 -12.74 -5.75
CA GLN A 48 2.43 -13.80 -6.65
C GLN A 48 3.78 -14.39 -6.22
N GLN A 49 4.72 -13.55 -5.76
CA GLN A 49 6.00 -14.01 -5.24
C GLN A 49 5.80 -14.86 -3.99
N TRP A 50 4.93 -14.45 -3.07
CA TRP A 50 4.60 -15.24 -1.89
C TRP A 50 4.04 -16.62 -2.24
N ALA A 51 3.12 -16.68 -3.21
CA ALA A 51 2.56 -17.95 -3.70
C ALA A 51 3.66 -18.88 -4.23
N LYS A 52 4.58 -18.34 -5.03
CA LYS A 52 5.72 -19.09 -5.59
C LYS A 52 6.66 -19.62 -4.50
N ASP A 53 6.99 -18.79 -3.50
CA ASP A 53 7.97 -19.14 -2.46
C ASP A 53 7.41 -20.18 -1.47
N THR A 54 6.10 -20.13 -1.22
CA THR A 54 5.44 -21.00 -0.24
C THR A 54 4.81 -22.25 -0.84
N GLY A 55 4.61 -22.29 -2.15
CA GLY A 55 3.86 -23.34 -2.84
C GLY A 55 2.36 -23.35 -2.55
N ASN A 56 1.83 -22.28 -1.91
CA ASN A 56 0.41 -22.10 -1.67
C ASN A 56 -0.28 -21.49 -2.88
N THR A 57 -1.61 -21.64 -2.97
CA THR A 57 -2.42 -20.99 -4.01
C THR A 57 -2.90 -19.63 -3.53
N VAL A 58 -2.81 -18.61 -4.38
CA VAL A 58 -3.39 -17.29 -4.14
C VAL A 58 -4.32 -16.94 -5.30
N ASN A 59 -5.62 -16.84 -5.02
CA ASN A 59 -6.60 -16.29 -5.95
C ASN A 59 -6.63 -14.78 -5.83
N THR A 60 -6.42 -14.07 -6.93
CA THR A 60 -6.29 -12.60 -6.95
C THR A 60 -7.41 -11.95 -7.73
N SER A 61 -7.92 -10.80 -7.24
CA SER A 61 -8.91 -10.00 -7.97
C SER A 61 -8.78 -8.51 -7.67
N PHE A 62 -9.14 -7.70 -8.67
CA PHE A 62 -9.24 -6.25 -8.60
C PHE A 62 -10.69 -5.82 -8.77
N HIS A 63 -11.10 -4.77 -8.07
CA HIS A 63 -12.51 -4.33 -8.07
C HIS A 63 -12.72 -2.85 -8.41
N GLY A 64 -11.65 -2.07 -8.69
CA GLY A 64 -11.75 -0.70 -9.21
C GLY A 64 -12.61 0.25 -8.36
N ASN A 65 -12.53 0.16 -7.03
CA ASN A 65 -13.35 0.87 -6.05
C ASN A 65 -14.86 0.50 -6.07
N ASP A 66 -15.24 -0.57 -6.78
CA ASP A 66 -16.62 -1.11 -6.74
C ASP A 66 -16.80 -1.95 -5.45
N VAL A 67 -17.32 -1.33 -4.40
CA VAL A 67 -17.56 -1.96 -3.10
C VAL A 67 -18.46 -3.19 -3.20
N PRO A 68 -19.63 -3.15 -3.87
CA PRO A 68 -20.47 -4.33 -4.06
C PRO A 68 -19.73 -5.51 -4.70
N SER A 69 -19.00 -5.27 -5.78
CA SER A 69 -18.20 -6.29 -6.48
C SER A 69 -17.14 -6.91 -5.57
N GLN A 70 -16.43 -6.08 -4.78
CA GLN A 70 -15.43 -6.54 -3.83
C GLN A 70 -16.05 -7.39 -2.71
N GLN A 71 -17.18 -6.94 -2.15
CA GLN A 71 -17.90 -7.68 -1.11
C GLN A 71 -18.38 -9.05 -1.61
N GLU A 72 -18.84 -9.14 -2.87
CA GLU A 72 -19.25 -10.40 -3.49
C GLU A 72 -18.05 -11.36 -3.60
N ALA A 73 -16.90 -10.89 -4.09
CA ALA A 73 -15.68 -11.69 -4.19
C ALA A 73 -15.21 -12.19 -2.81
N LEU A 74 -15.27 -11.35 -1.77
CA LEU A 74 -14.92 -11.72 -0.41
C LEU A 74 -15.87 -12.78 0.18
N ARG A 75 -17.19 -12.65 -0.05
CA ARG A 75 -18.16 -13.70 0.33
C ARG A 75 -17.95 -15.01 -0.42
N ALA A 76 -17.57 -14.94 -1.71
CA ALA A 76 -17.21 -16.11 -2.47
C ALA A 76 -15.97 -16.82 -1.88
N ALA A 77 -14.96 -16.08 -1.44
CA ALA A 77 -13.80 -16.62 -0.74
C ALA A 77 -14.19 -17.30 0.60
N ILE A 78 -15.07 -16.68 1.37
CA ILE A 78 -15.60 -17.24 2.62
C ILE A 78 -16.38 -18.55 2.33
N ALA A 79 -17.26 -18.54 1.35
CA ALA A 79 -18.04 -19.72 0.94
C ALA A 79 -17.15 -20.87 0.42
N ALA A 80 -16.07 -20.54 -0.27
CA ALA A 80 -15.05 -21.50 -0.71
C ALA A 80 -14.17 -22.04 0.43
N LYS A 81 -14.37 -21.58 1.68
CA LYS A 81 -13.58 -21.97 2.86
C LYS A 81 -12.09 -21.68 2.66
N ALA A 82 -11.78 -20.47 2.24
CA ALA A 82 -10.39 -20.00 2.14
C ALA A 82 -9.61 -20.30 3.43
N ASP A 83 -8.34 -20.63 3.31
CA ASP A 83 -7.45 -20.74 4.47
C ASP A 83 -7.11 -19.35 5.05
N GLY A 84 -7.20 -18.31 4.25
CA GLY A 84 -7.07 -16.93 4.68
C GLY A 84 -7.41 -15.94 3.57
N ILE A 85 -7.77 -14.73 3.96
CA ILE A 85 -8.14 -13.63 3.07
C ILE A 85 -7.24 -12.43 3.38
N VAL A 86 -6.77 -11.77 2.32
CA VAL A 86 -6.06 -10.49 2.40
C VAL A 86 -6.82 -9.48 1.55
N THR A 87 -7.22 -8.35 2.12
CA THR A 87 -8.04 -7.35 1.44
C THR A 87 -7.70 -5.92 1.85
N SER A 88 -7.94 -4.97 0.96
CA SER A 88 -7.82 -3.52 1.21
C SER A 88 -9.21 -2.89 1.29
N SER A 89 -9.37 -1.83 2.11
CA SER A 89 -10.67 -1.17 2.29
C SER A 89 -10.78 0.09 1.45
N PRO A 90 -11.72 0.18 0.49
CA PRO A 90 -11.91 1.39 -0.32
C PRO A 90 -12.49 2.55 0.51
N ASP A 91 -13.50 2.25 1.34
CA ASP A 91 -14.23 3.24 2.14
C ASP A 91 -14.31 2.84 3.62
N PRO A 92 -14.32 3.81 4.56
CA PRO A 92 -14.40 3.53 5.99
C PRO A 92 -15.68 2.78 6.37
N GLY A 93 -15.53 1.54 6.82
CA GLY A 93 -16.64 0.68 7.25
C GLY A 93 -17.29 -0.13 6.15
N SER A 94 -16.82 -0.04 4.91
CA SER A 94 -17.38 -0.80 3.78
C SER A 94 -17.24 -2.31 3.95
N LEU A 95 -16.25 -2.78 4.70
CA LEU A 95 -15.98 -4.21 4.92
C LEU A 95 -16.31 -4.72 6.33
N VAL A 96 -17.02 -3.95 7.15
CA VAL A 96 -17.38 -4.33 8.54
C VAL A 96 -18.12 -5.67 8.59
N GLU A 97 -19.15 -5.85 7.77
CA GLU A 97 -19.92 -7.09 7.76
C GLU A 97 -19.12 -8.26 7.20
N ILE A 98 -18.29 -8.02 6.17
CA ILE A 98 -17.39 -9.04 5.61
C ILE A 98 -16.42 -9.55 6.67
N ALA A 99 -15.80 -8.66 7.44
CA ALA A 99 -14.89 -9.05 8.51
C ALA A 99 -15.60 -9.91 9.58
N LYS A 100 -16.84 -9.55 9.93
CA LYS A 100 -17.68 -10.36 10.84
C LYS A 100 -18.00 -11.74 10.26
N GLU A 101 -18.38 -11.80 8.97
CA GLU A 101 -18.67 -13.06 8.28
C GLU A 101 -17.43 -13.98 8.25
N ALA A 102 -16.24 -13.45 7.91
CA ALA A 102 -14.98 -14.18 7.90
C ALA A 102 -14.62 -14.71 9.32
N ASN A 103 -14.71 -13.83 10.33
CA ASN A 103 -14.44 -14.19 11.73
C ASN A 103 -15.42 -15.28 12.24
N ALA A 104 -16.71 -15.20 11.90
CA ALA A 104 -17.69 -16.22 12.24
C ALA A 104 -17.39 -17.57 11.57
N ALA A 105 -16.84 -17.55 10.36
CA ALA A 105 -16.37 -18.72 9.64
C ALA A 105 -14.98 -19.20 10.12
N LYS A 106 -14.33 -18.49 11.03
CA LYS A 106 -12.95 -18.74 11.52
C LYS A 106 -11.90 -18.69 10.39
N ILE A 107 -12.12 -17.84 9.40
CA ILE A 107 -11.19 -17.60 8.31
C ILE A 107 -10.41 -16.33 8.65
N PRO A 108 -9.08 -16.40 8.78
CA PRO A 108 -8.25 -15.22 9.00
C PRO A 108 -8.45 -14.19 7.89
N ILE A 109 -8.68 -12.93 8.28
CA ILE A 109 -8.83 -11.82 7.34
C ILE A 109 -7.89 -10.69 7.72
N ILE A 110 -6.93 -10.40 6.83
CA ILE A 110 -5.90 -9.40 7.01
C ILE A 110 -6.21 -8.19 6.14
N ASN A 111 -6.17 -7.01 6.73
CA ASN A 111 -6.29 -5.78 5.98
C ASN A 111 -4.91 -5.28 5.55
N PHE A 112 -4.78 -4.78 4.31
CA PHE A 112 -3.54 -4.20 3.82
C PHE A 112 -3.77 -2.88 3.09
N ASN A 113 -2.70 -2.11 2.90
CA ASN A 113 -2.62 -0.83 2.18
C ASN A 113 -3.48 0.27 2.81
N THR A 114 -4.80 0.18 2.78
CA THR A 114 -5.71 1.20 3.32
C THR A 114 -6.42 0.65 4.54
N PRO A 115 -6.19 1.21 5.74
CA PRO A 115 -6.78 0.73 6.97
C PRO A 115 -8.27 1.04 7.07
N ASP A 116 -9.05 0.12 7.63
CA ASP A 116 -10.43 0.37 8.04
C ASP A 116 -10.57 0.18 9.54
N PRO A 117 -10.52 1.27 10.34
CA PRO A 117 -10.59 1.17 11.79
C PRO A 117 -11.98 0.75 12.32
N LYS A 118 -13.00 0.70 11.45
CA LYS A 118 -14.36 0.26 11.82
C LYS A 118 -14.55 -1.24 11.68
N ALA A 119 -13.74 -1.91 10.86
CA ALA A 119 -13.85 -3.34 10.61
C ALA A 119 -12.89 -4.13 11.53
N SER A 120 -13.34 -5.32 12.00
CA SER A 120 -12.56 -6.19 12.88
C SER A 120 -11.71 -7.15 12.06
N PHE A 121 -10.61 -6.66 11.52
CA PHE A 121 -9.57 -7.48 10.88
C PHE A 121 -8.63 -8.08 11.92
N ASP A 122 -8.01 -9.23 11.63
CA ASP A 122 -7.04 -9.88 12.53
C ASP A 122 -5.78 -9.02 12.71
N THR A 123 -5.36 -8.33 11.65
CA THR A 123 -4.27 -7.37 11.68
C THR A 123 -4.31 -6.47 10.44
N TYR A 124 -3.44 -5.45 10.44
CA TYR A 124 -3.22 -4.53 9.34
C TYR A 124 -1.73 -4.51 8.93
N VAL A 125 -1.49 -4.43 7.61
CA VAL A 125 -0.17 -4.26 7.02
C VAL A 125 -0.19 -3.09 6.03
N GLY A 126 0.54 -2.04 6.31
CA GLY A 126 0.60 -0.88 5.44
C GLY A 126 1.04 0.39 6.15
N GLY A 127 0.86 1.53 5.52
CA GLY A 127 1.21 2.82 6.06
C GLY A 127 0.21 3.34 7.10
N ASP A 128 0.67 4.29 7.89
CA ASP A 128 -0.20 5.14 8.69
C ASP A 128 -0.38 6.48 7.94
N ASN A 129 -1.53 6.64 7.30
CA ASN A 129 -1.80 7.78 6.43
C ASN A 129 -1.82 9.11 7.20
N VAL A 130 -2.23 9.12 8.47
CA VAL A 130 -2.15 10.32 9.32
C VAL A 130 -0.69 10.70 9.56
N VAL A 131 0.16 9.72 9.85
CA VAL A 131 1.60 9.92 10.02
C VAL A 131 2.25 10.38 8.71
N PHE A 132 1.85 9.83 7.58
CA PHE A 132 2.37 10.24 6.27
C PHE A 132 2.00 11.69 5.94
N GLY A 133 0.72 12.05 6.03
CA GLY A 133 0.29 13.43 5.79
C GLY A 133 1.00 14.43 6.71
N LYS A 134 1.17 14.07 7.98
CA LYS A 134 1.95 14.89 8.93
C LYS A 134 3.41 15.03 8.49
N ALA A 135 4.05 13.95 8.04
CA ALA A 135 5.44 13.97 7.59
C ALA A 135 5.63 14.85 6.35
N TRP A 136 4.69 14.80 5.38
CA TRP A 136 4.74 15.65 4.19
C TRP A 136 4.63 17.14 4.54
N ALA A 137 3.66 17.49 5.39
CA ALA A 137 3.49 18.86 5.84
C ALA A 137 4.71 19.35 6.63
N GLN A 138 5.23 18.53 7.54
CA GLN A 138 6.43 18.86 8.34
C GLN A 138 7.66 19.03 7.45
N TYR A 139 7.84 18.16 6.44
CA TYR A 139 8.92 18.29 5.45
C TYR A 139 8.91 19.66 4.77
N LEU A 140 7.75 20.09 4.28
CA LEU A 140 7.62 21.39 3.61
C LEU A 140 7.95 22.56 4.55
N VAL A 141 7.58 22.47 5.83
CA VAL A 141 7.90 23.48 6.84
C VAL A 141 9.39 23.47 7.19
N ASP A 142 9.97 22.30 7.48
CA ASP A 142 11.35 22.16 7.92
C ASP A 142 12.36 22.56 6.83
N LYS A 143 12.04 22.30 5.57
CA LYS A 143 12.85 22.74 4.42
C LYS A 143 12.63 24.23 4.07
N GLY A 144 11.72 24.91 4.76
CA GLY A 144 11.41 26.32 4.50
C GLY A 144 10.64 26.58 3.19
N HIS A 145 10.00 25.55 2.65
CA HIS A 145 9.20 25.65 1.42
C HIS A 145 7.89 26.37 1.65
N VAL A 146 7.32 26.30 2.85
CA VAL A 146 6.09 26.98 3.25
C VAL A 146 6.23 27.64 4.62
N LYS A 147 5.47 28.70 4.84
CA LYS A 147 5.42 29.48 6.08
C LYS A 147 4.01 30.01 6.33
N SER A 148 3.80 30.67 7.48
CA SER A 148 2.51 31.26 7.83
C SER A 148 1.96 32.18 6.71
N GLY A 149 0.69 31.96 6.38
CA GLY A 149 -0.03 32.68 5.33
C GLY A 149 0.11 32.11 3.93
N ASP A 150 0.95 31.12 3.73
CA ASP A 150 1.12 30.44 2.44
C ASP A 150 -0.08 29.52 2.13
N PHE A 151 -0.23 29.22 0.83
CA PHE A 151 -1.25 28.34 0.30
C PHE A 151 -0.63 27.10 -0.35
N VAL A 152 -1.10 25.92 0.04
CA VAL A 152 -0.67 24.60 -0.49
C VAL A 152 -1.81 23.99 -1.27
N TRP A 153 -1.50 23.44 -2.45
CA TRP A 153 -2.46 22.72 -3.25
C TRP A 153 -2.32 21.20 -3.04
N MET A 154 -3.45 20.51 -2.90
CA MET A 154 -3.52 19.09 -2.59
C MET A 154 -4.38 18.33 -3.61
N PRO A 155 -3.86 18.02 -4.81
CA PRO A 155 -4.55 17.17 -5.77
C PRO A 155 -4.67 15.73 -5.26
N VAL A 156 -5.86 15.13 -5.38
CA VAL A 156 -6.18 13.78 -4.92
C VAL A 156 -6.92 12.99 -5.99
N GLU A 157 -6.59 11.71 -6.14
CA GLU A 157 -7.20 10.84 -7.16
C GLU A 157 -8.67 10.50 -6.84
N VAL A 158 -8.99 10.25 -5.57
CA VAL A 158 -10.32 9.87 -5.12
C VAL A 158 -10.69 10.68 -3.88
N PRO A 159 -11.38 11.83 -4.04
CA PRO A 159 -11.82 12.64 -2.90
C PRO A 159 -12.72 11.86 -1.94
N GLY A 160 -12.45 12.00 -0.64
CA GLY A 160 -13.24 11.32 0.40
C GLY A 160 -12.86 9.87 0.65
N ALA A 161 -11.97 9.28 -0.13
CA ALA A 161 -11.40 7.96 0.19
C ALA A 161 -10.63 8.00 1.53
N THR A 162 -10.60 6.87 2.24
CA THR A 162 -10.03 6.76 3.59
C THR A 162 -8.61 7.32 3.66
N TYR A 163 -7.76 6.99 2.69
CA TYR A 163 -6.36 7.43 2.67
C TYR A 163 -6.26 8.95 2.63
N GLY A 164 -6.96 9.60 1.71
CA GLY A 164 -6.90 11.05 1.53
C GLY A 164 -7.43 11.83 2.74
N VAL A 165 -8.53 11.34 3.36
CA VAL A 165 -9.09 11.95 4.59
C VAL A 165 -8.09 11.86 5.75
N GLN A 166 -7.44 10.71 5.93
CA GLN A 166 -6.43 10.51 6.98
C GLN A 166 -5.16 11.34 6.73
N GLU A 167 -4.70 11.41 5.49
CA GLU A 167 -3.57 12.25 5.09
C GLU A 167 -3.86 13.73 5.38
N GLU A 168 -5.04 14.21 4.99
CA GLU A 168 -5.47 15.59 5.27
C GLU A 168 -5.53 15.87 6.77
N GLU A 169 -5.99 14.90 7.59
CA GLU A 169 -5.94 15.02 9.06
C GLU A 169 -4.51 15.26 9.56
N GLY A 170 -3.56 14.45 9.07
CA GLY A 170 -2.15 14.58 9.39
C GLY A 170 -1.58 15.95 8.98
N ILE A 171 -1.83 16.38 7.74
CA ILE A 171 -1.42 17.67 7.20
C ILE A 171 -2.00 18.82 8.02
N ALA A 172 -3.30 18.77 8.32
CA ALA A 172 -3.99 19.77 9.10
C ALA A 172 -3.39 19.95 10.51
N SER A 173 -2.89 18.88 11.11
CA SER A 173 -2.24 18.92 12.44
C SER A 173 -0.99 19.82 12.46
N VAL A 174 -0.31 19.96 11.30
CA VAL A 174 0.88 20.82 11.12
C VAL A 174 0.49 22.22 10.61
N PHE A 175 -0.35 22.30 9.59
CA PHE A 175 -0.63 23.53 8.88
C PHE A 175 -1.55 24.48 9.63
N LYS A 176 -2.61 23.98 10.31
CA LYS A 176 -3.55 24.82 11.06
C LYS A 176 -2.87 25.71 12.11
N PRO A 177 -1.99 25.17 12.99
CA PRO A 177 -1.30 25.98 13.99
C PRO A 177 -0.40 27.08 13.39
N LEU A 178 0.10 26.85 12.17
CA LEU A 178 0.97 27.79 11.47
C LEU A 178 0.21 28.80 10.60
N GLY A 179 -1.12 28.69 10.48
CA GLY A 179 -1.91 29.55 9.61
C GLY A 179 -1.64 29.32 8.11
N ILE A 180 -1.17 28.13 7.74
CA ILE A 180 -1.05 27.71 6.34
C ILE A 180 -2.41 27.21 5.88
N THR A 181 -2.84 27.64 4.70
CA THR A 181 -4.11 27.26 4.09
C THR A 181 -3.89 26.25 2.96
N TRP A 182 -4.91 25.45 2.64
CA TRP A 182 -4.82 24.48 1.55
C TRP A 182 -6.17 24.26 0.87
N GLU A 183 -6.13 23.60 -0.28
CA GLU A 183 -7.30 23.18 -1.03
C GLU A 183 -7.06 21.78 -1.59
N VAL A 184 -8.01 20.87 -1.33
CA VAL A 184 -8.05 19.53 -1.92
C VAL A 184 -8.85 19.58 -3.21
N THR A 185 -8.30 19.05 -4.31
CA THR A 185 -9.01 19.03 -5.61
C THR A 185 -9.02 17.62 -6.20
N ASP A 186 -10.15 17.28 -6.83
CA ASP A 186 -10.35 16.02 -7.53
C ASP A 186 -9.57 15.98 -8.84
N THR A 187 -8.72 14.97 -9.01
CA THR A 187 -8.01 14.71 -10.27
C THR A 187 -8.50 13.46 -11.00
N THR A 188 -9.34 12.64 -10.37
CA THR A 188 -9.71 11.26 -10.77
C THR A 188 -8.54 10.28 -10.80
N PRO A 189 -8.77 8.96 -10.85
CA PRO A 189 -7.72 7.95 -11.00
C PRO A 189 -7.39 7.61 -12.46
N ASP A 190 -7.57 8.55 -13.38
CA ASP A 190 -7.20 8.42 -14.79
C ASP A 190 -6.05 9.35 -15.13
N GLN A 191 -4.94 8.81 -15.62
CA GLN A 191 -3.72 9.58 -15.84
C GLN A 191 -3.88 10.73 -16.86
N GLY A 192 -4.69 10.56 -17.90
CA GLY A 192 -4.96 11.60 -18.89
C GLY A 192 -5.78 12.75 -18.30
N GLU A 193 -6.79 12.42 -17.50
CA GLU A 193 -7.60 13.38 -16.76
C GLU A 193 -6.79 14.11 -15.69
N ILE A 194 -5.93 13.40 -14.94
CA ILE A 194 -5.01 13.99 -13.95
C ILE A 194 -4.20 15.13 -14.61
N ILE A 195 -3.54 14.84 -15.74
CA ILE A 195 -2.70 15.81 -16.43
C ILE A 195 -3.52 17.03 -16.85
N THR A 196 -4.71 16.81 -17.42
CA THR A 196 -5.60 17.88 -17.87
C THR A 196 -6.06 18.75 -16.70
N ARG A 197 -6.65 18.15 -15.67
CA ARG A 197 -7.20 18.87 -14.50
C ARG A 197 -6.12 19.62 -13.72
N MET A 198 -4.97 18.99 -13.52
CA MET A 198 -3.85 19.63 -12.84
C MET A 198 -3.27 20.80 -13.64
N SER A 199 -3.14 20.67 -14.97
CA SER A 199 -2.66 21.77 -15.82
C SER A 199 -3.61 22.95 -15.83
N ASP A 200 -4.92 22.70 -15.90
CA ASP A 200 -5.96 23.74 -15.86
C ASP A 200 -5.95 24.47 -14.51
N TYR A 201 -5.87 23.72 -13.42
CA TYR A 201 -5.82 24.31 -12.07
C TYR A 201 -4.57 25.15 -11.87
N LEU A 202 -3.39 24.65 -12.26
CA LEU A 202 -2.13 25.39 -12.18
C LEU A 202 -2.13 26.63 -13.06
N THR A 203 -2.64 26.57 -14.28
CA THR A 203 -2.74 27.73 -15.17
C THR A 203 -3.49 28.88 -14.50
N THR A 204 -4.56 28.58 -13.78
CA THR A 204 -5.40 29.58 -13.11
C THR A 204 -4.85 30.04 -11.77
N ASN A 205 -4.22 29.14 -11.00
CA ASN A 205 -3.94 29.32 -9.57
C ASN A 205 -2.46 29.44 -9.22
N ARG A 206 -1.53 29.28 -10.18
CA ARG A 206 -0.07 29.20 -9.96
C ARG A 206 0.47 30.28 -9.03
N ALA A 207 -0.01 31.51 -9.17
CA ALA A 207 0.52 32.66 -8.41
C ALA A 207 0.30 32.54 -6.89
N LYS A 208 -0.74 31.82 -6.44
CA LYS A 208 -1.03 31.60 -5.01
C LYS A 208 -0.35 30.35 -4.45
N ILE A 209 -0.01 29.35 -5.30
CA ILE A 209 0.50 28.05 -4.86
C ILE A 209 1.97 28.18 -4.45
N LYS A 210 2.29 27.80 -3.22
CA LYS A 210 3.66 27.76 -2.68
C LYS A 210 4.26 26.35 -2.69
N ALA A 211 3.42 25.33 -2.54
CA ALA A 211 3.84 23.94 -2.63
C ALA A 211 2.65 23.06 -3.06
N ILE A 212 2.93 21.85 -3.48
CA ILE A 212 1.96 20.83 -3.84
C ILE A 212 2.18 19.60 -2.95
N ILE A 213 1.10 19.04 -2.40
CA ILE A 213 1.10 17.71 -1.79
C ILE A 213 0.26 16.80 -2.67
N GLY A 214 0.91 15.91 -3.43
CA GLY A 214 0.23 14.93 -4.28
C GLY A 214 -0.30 13.77 -3.44
N MET A 215 -1.62 13.74 -3.27
CA MET A 215 -2.32 12.73 -2.45
C MET A 215 -2.72 11.53 -3.30
N GLY A 216 -1.75 10.98 -4.01
CA GLY A 216 -1.88 9.81 -4.88
C GLY A 216 -0.62 9.61 -5.71
N ASP A 217 -0.29 8.35 -6.00
CA ASP A 217 0.94 8.02 -6.73
C ASP A 217 0.87 8.44 -8.20
N LEU A 218 -0.30 8.30 -8.84
CA LEU A 218 -0.54 8.78 -10.20
C LEU A 218 -0.41 10.30 -10.32
N VAL A 219 -0.80 11.04 -9.27
CA VAL A 219 -0.63 12.50 -9.21
C VAL A 219 0.84 12.85 -9.26
N ASN A 220 1.66 12.30 -8.35
CA ASN A 220 3.07 12.60 -8.28
C ASN A 220 3.83 12.10 -9.52
N GLY A 221 3.52 10.92 -10.03
CA GLY A 221 4.09 10.39 -11.27
C GLY A 221 3.67 11.13 -12.55
N SER A 222 2.80 12.13 -12.45
CA SER A 222 2.37 12.98 -13.56
C SER A 222 2.94 14.40 -13.49
N ILE A 223 3.63 14.77 -12.42
CA ILE A 223 4.09 16.15 -12.16
C ILE A 223 4.93 16.73 -13.30
N LYS A 224 5.89 15.98 -13.83
CA LYS A 224 6.71 16.45 -14.94
C LYS A 224 5.84 16.82 -16.17
N ARG A 225 4.91 15.93 -16.54
CA ARG A 225 4.02 16.14 -17.68
C ARG A 225 3.15 17.38 -17.49
N VAL A 226 2.62 17.56 -16.30
CA VAL A 226 1.84 18.75 -15.93
C VAL A 226 2.69 20.01 -15.97
N PHE A 227 3.87 19.98 -15.35
CA PHE A 227 4.77 21.14 -15.28
C PHE A 227 5.29 21.55 -16.66
N ASP A 228 5.63 20.60 -17.53
CA ASP A 228 6.04 20.86 -18.90
C ASP A 228 4.91 21.58 -19.69
N GLN A 229 3.64 21.17 -19.50
CA GLN A 229 2.50 21.81 -20.18
C GLN A 229 2.29 23.27 -19.76
N VAL A 230 2.51 23.56 -18.49
CA VAL A 230 2.26 24.92 -17.94
C VAL A 230 3.54 25.75 -17.78
N GLY A 231 4.67 25.22 -18.24
CA GLY A 231 5.97 25.91 -18.21
C GLY A 231 6.56 26.10 -16.82
N VAL A 232 6.31 25.17 -15.87
CA VAL A 232 6.95 25.12 -14.55
C VAL A 232 8.23 24.29 -14.64
N LYS A 233 9.31 24.79 -14.06
CA LYS A 233 10.61 24.08 -14.08
C LYS A 233 10.78 23.22 -12.85
N PRO A 234 11.66 22.18 -12.91
CA PRO A 234 12.01 21.39 -11.72
C PRO A 234 12.43 22.28 -10.55
N GLY A 235 11.88 22.01 -9.38
CA GLY A 235 12.17 22.75 -8.15
C GLY A 235 11.54 24.15 -8.01
N GLU A 236 10.80 24.64 -9.02
CA GLU A 236 10.16 25.95 -8.96
C GLU A 236 8.96 25.97 -8.00
N ILE A 237 8.19 24.89 -7.99
CA ILE A 237 7.13 24.65 -7.00
C ILE A 237 7.51 23.36 -6.25
N PRO A 238 7.77 23.40 -4.95
CA PRO A 238 8.05 22.21 -4.17
C PRO A 238 6.87 21.23 -4.19
N VAL A 239 7.19 19.93 -4.42
CA VAL A 239 6.21 18.85 -4.47
C VAL A 239 6.63 17.74 -3.51
N VAL A 240 5.67 17.24 -2.73
CA VAL A 240 5.84 16.07 -1.86
C VAL A 240 4.56 15.21 -1.91
N GLY A 241 4.63 13.94 -1.52
CA GLY A 241 3.45 13.07 -1.46
C GLY A 241 3.79 11.61 -1.68
N TRP A 242 2.91 10.84 -2.33
CA TRP A 242 3.12 9.42 -2.60
C TRP A 242 4.25 9.14 -3.60
N GLY A 243 4.87 7.95 -3.50
CA GLY A 243 5.98 7.58 -4.34
C GLY A 243 6.26 6.07 -4.42
N ASN A 244 5.30 5.30 -4.93
CA ASN A 244 5.35 3.84 -4.99
C ASN A 244 5.49 3.29 -6.42
N SER A 245 5.78 4.13 -7.41
CA SER A 245 5.92 3.73 -8.81
C SER A 245 7.21 4.24 -9.45
N LEU A 246 7.60 3.62 -10.57
CA LEU A 246 8.74 4.09 -11.38
C LEU A 246 8.55 5.52 -11.88
N ASP A 247 7.33 5.90 -12.24
CA ASP A 247 7.04 7.26 -12.66
C ASP A 247 7.42 8.25 -11.55
N THR A 248 7.00 8.01 -10.31
CA THR A 248 7.30 8.92 -9.20
C THR A 248 8.78 8.90 -8.81
N THR A 249 9.46 7.74 -8.79
CA THR A 249 10.92 7.72 -8.51
C THR A 249 11.70 8.54 -9.53
N GLN A 250 11.31 8.46 -10.81
CA GLN A 250 11.89 9.28 -11.87
C GLN A 250 11.61 10.78 -11.68
N GLU A 251 10.41 11.16 -11.22
CA GLU A 251 10.10 12.55 -10.89
C GLU A 251 11.01 13.10 -9.77
N VAL A 252 11.29 12.27 -8.74
CA VAL A 252 12.23 12.63 -7.67
C VAL A 252 13.67 12.74 -8.19
N LEU A 253 14.14 11.76 -8.97
CA LEU A 253 15.49 11.77 -9.56
C LEU A 253 15.72 12.99 -10.46
N ASN A 254 14.68 13.40 -11.21
CA ASN A 254 14.72 14.53 -12.12
C ASN A 254 14.46 15.89 -11.43
N GLY A 255 14.10 15.89 -10.14
CA GLY A 255 13.91 17.09 -9.33
C GLY A 255 12.57 17.79 -9.53
N TYR A 256 11.58 17.12 -10.09
CA TYR A 256 10.20 17.60 -10.16
C TYR A 256 9.43 17.36 -8.87
N VAL A 257 9.72 16.27 -8.16
CA VAL A 257 9.22 15.95 -6.83
C VAL A 257 10.39 16.03 -5.84
N ASN A 258 10.22 16.75 -4.73
CA ASN A 258 11.27 16.97 -3.74
C ASN A 258 11.47 15.78 -2.82
N ALA A 259 10.36 15.17 -2.39
CA ALA A 259 10.39 13.97 -1.57
C ALA A 259 9.10 13.16 -1.81
N ALA A 260 9.22 11.84 -1.70
CA ALA A 260 8.10 10.95 -1.92
C ALA A 260 8.02 9.84 -0.86
N GLN A 261 6.80 9.40 -0.56
CA GLN A 261 6.50 8.42 0.46
C GLN A 261 6.55 7.02 -0.11
N TRP A 262 7.53 6.24 0.29
CA TRP A 262 7.61 4.82 -0.01
C TRP A 262 6.75 4.00 0.96
N GLN A 263 5.96 3.07 0.46
CA GLN A 263 5.13 2.16 1.26
C GLN A 263 5.57 0.70 1.14
N ASP A 264 6.42 0.38 0.16
CA ASP A 264 6.81 -0.98 -0.22
C ASP A 264 5.60 -1.87 -0.57
N PRO A 265 4.96 -1.64 -1.72
CA PRO A 265 3.76 -2.37 -2.09
C PRO A 265 3.98 -3.88 -2.24
N GLN A 266 5.15 -4.31 -2.74
CA GLN A 266 5.46 -5.73 -2.87
C GLN A 266 5.59 -6.41 -1.51
N ALA A 267 6.41 -5.84 -0.61
CA ALA A 267 6.58 -6.39 0.72
C ALA A 267 5.28 -6.35 1.53
N THR A 268 4.46 -5.31 1.37
CA THR A 268 3.17 -5.19 2.04
C THR A 268 2.24 -6.37 1.73
N SER A 269 2.06 -6.73 0.46
CA SER A 269 1.25 -7.90 0.08
C SER A 269 1.87 -9.21 0.53
N TYR A 270 3.19 -9.36 0.38
CA TYR A 270 3.91 -10.55 0.81
C TYR A 270 3.77 -10.80 2.32
N VAL A 271 3.96 -9.75 3.13
CA VAL A 271 3.82 -9.81 4.59
C VAL A 271 2.36 -10.07 4.99
N ALA A 272 1.39 -9.43 4.35
CA ALA A 272 -0.02 -9.64 4.64
C ALA A 272 -0.43 -11.12 4.45
N LEU A 273 -0.02 -11.75 3.34
CA LEU A 273 -0.24 -13.18 3.10
C LEU A 273 0.52 -14.07 4.09
N SER A 274 1.74 -13.68 4.49
CA SER A 274 2.51 -14.40 5.50
C SER A 274 1.79 -14.40 6.86
N LEU A 275 1.21 -13.26 7.26
CA LEU A 275 0.42 -13.14 8.48
C LEU A 275 -0.90 -13.92 8.39
N ALA A 276 -1.57 -13.93 7.23
CA ALA A 276 -2.75 -14.75 6.99
C ALA A 276 -2.41 -16.25 7.13
N ASN A 277 -1.29 -16.70 6.58
CA ASN A 277 -0.83 -18.08 6.71
C ASN A 277 -0.43 -18.46 8.16
N MET A 278 0.18 -17.52 8.88
CA MET A 278 0.50 -17.70 10.30
C MET A 278 -0.78 -17.90 11.12
N ALA A 279 -1.79 -17.05 10.91
CA ALA A 279 -3.10 -17.15 11.55
C ALA A 279 -3.81 -18.48 11.20
N ALA A 280 -3.81 -18.87 9.91
CA ALA A 280 -4.34 -20.15 9.42
C ALA A 280 -3.62 -21.39 9.99
N SER A 281 -2.44 -21.17 10.54
CA SER A 281 -1.64 -22.23 11.22
C SER A 281 -1.82 -22.21 12.75
N GLY A 282 -2.79 -21.44 13.27
CA GLY A 282 -3.11 -21.38 14.70
C GLY A 282 -2.25 -20.37 15.47
N ILE A 283 -1.52 -19.48 14.81
CA ILE A 283 -0.71 -18.42 15.42
C ILE A 283 -1.27 -17.06 14.95
N PRO A 284 -2.33 -16.53 15.58
CA PRO A 284 -2.92 -15.28 15.17
C PRO A 284 -1.96 -14.12 15.44
N PRO A 285 -1.80 -13.16 14.48
CA PRO A 285 -0.98 -11.99 14.70
C PRO A 285 -1.65 -11.07 15.74
N GLY A 286 -0.87 -10.63 16.73
CA GLY A 286 -1.32 -9.71 17.77
C GLY A 286 -0.78 -8.29 17.59
N PHE A 287 -0.38 -7.90 16.38
CA PHE A 287 0.25 -6.62 16.07
C PHE A 287 -0.04 -6.18 14.63
N ASN A 288 0.00 -4.89 14.38
CA ASN A 288 0.02 -4.33 13.03
C ASN A 288 1.46 -4.17 12.54
N VAL A 289 1.64 -4.27 11.23
CA VAL A 289 2.91 -3.95 10.56
C VAL A 289 2.75 -2.60 9.88
N ILE A 290 3.41 -1.58 10.43
CA ILE A 290 3.40 -0.24 9.84
C ILE A 290 4.66 -0.10 8.99
N THR A 291 4.46 0.22 7.70
CA THR A 291 5.51 0.39 6.70
C THR A 291 5.57 1.85 6.26
N GLY A 292 6.70 2.25 5.70
CA GLY A 292 6.84 3.50 4.98
C GLY A 292 8.04 4.33 5.40
N ALA A 293 8.60 5.03 4.41
CA ALA A 293 9.68 5.98 4.58
C ALA A 293 9.54 7.12 3.57
N LEU A 294 9.79 8.34 4.01
CA LEU A 294 9.93 9.48 3.11
C LEU A 294 11.34 9.45 2.50
N TYR A 295 11.44 9.50 1.18
CA TYR A 295 12.73 9.51 0.48
C TYR A 295 12.89 10.77 -0.36
N GLU A 296 14.13 11.20 -0.51
CA GLU A 296 14.55 12.33 -1.32
C GLU A 296 15.43 11.82 -2.49
N LYS A 297 15.94 12.73 -3.30
CA LYS A 297 16.72 12.41 -4.51
C LYS A 297 17.94 11.52 -4.25
N ASP A 298 18.61 11.67 -3.12
CA ASP A 298 19.81 10.92 -2.75
C ASP A 298 19.54 9.43 -2.52
N THR A 299 18.31 9.06 -2.15
CA THR A 299 17.89 7.69 -1.91
C THR A 299 16.89 7.16 -2.95
N ALA A 300 16.40 8.01 -3.86
CA ALA A 300 15.40 7.64 -4.87
C ALA A 300 15.86 6.52 -5.81
N GLN A 301 17.19 6.44 -6.11
CA GLN A 301 17.71 5.38 -6.97
C GLN A 301 17.53 3.99 -6.37
N LEU A 302 17.60 3.85 -5.04
CA LEU A 302 17.34 2.57 -4.38
C LEU A 302 15.91 2.07 -4.68
N TYR A 303 14.92 2.95 -4.58
CA TYR A 303 13.52 2.59 -4.83
C TYR A 303 13.23 2.36 -6.32
N ASP A 304 13.88 3.13 -7.19
CA ASP A 304 13.82 2.91 -8.63
C ASP A 304 14.37 1.53 -9.02
N ASP A 305 15.48 1.12 -8.43
CA ASP A 305 16.08 -0.20 -8.67
C ASP A 305 15.18 -1.34 -8.15
N ILE A 306 14.58 -1.18 -6.95
CA ILE A 306 13.62 -2.15 -6.41
C ILE A 306 12.42 -2.32 -7.34
N LEU A 307 11.82 -1.22 -7.80
CA LEU A 307 10.66 -1.23 -8.68
C LEU A 307 10.96 -1.78 -10.08
N SER A 308 12.19 -1.58 -10.56
CA SER A 308 12.64 -2.09 -11.87
C SER A 308 13.19 -3.51 -11.83
N GLY A 309 13.25 -4.13 -10.64
CA GLY A 309 13.74 -5.51 -10.45
C GLY A 309 15.25 -5.67 -10.64
N LYS A 310 16.04 -4.67 -10.31
CA LYS A 310 17.50 -4.66 -10.41
C LYS A 310 18.19 -5.03 -9.10
#